data_71dda6ecc7785063e958f2e5acd54b89
#
_entry.id   71dda6ecc7785063e958f2e5acd54b89
#
_cell.length_a   1.000
_cell.length_b   1.000
_cell.length_c   1.000
_cell.angle_alpha   90.00
_cell.angle_beta   90.00
_cell.angle_gamma   90.00
#
_symmetry.space_group_name_H-M   'P 1'
#
loop_
_entity.id
_entity.type
_entity.pdbx_description
1 polymer ?
#
loop_
_entity_poly.entity_id
_entity_poly.type
_entity_poly.pdbx_seq_one_letter_code
_entity_poly.pdbx_strand_id
1 'polypeptide(L)'
;MKTKYIFVTGGVLSGLGKGVTAASIANLLQSHGFKIWLQKFDQYLNVDAGTLNPHEHGEVFVLDDGSETDLDLGHYERFLNISLNKTSSVMSGQIYQAVLEKERSGKFLGKTIQMIPHVTDEVKNRLFGAAEKSKCEILITEIGGTIGDYEGTHFIEAIRQMQYDVGKDNVLYIHVGFLPYLGASEELKSKPLQNSVHDLQAMGIQPEIIIARADHPVEEKLIDKIALFTGVEKSAVIPLETVHSIYLVPLVLEKFKIAQIISEKLKLKLKKSKNHQKWQAFCQKIKTADHCRKTLNIGLVGKYMEMKDTYLSVTEALKIAATAQGVRLSLGWIEAESIEKQGPPTLKKYQGLVVPGGFGSRGTEGKIQAIKYAREHKIPFLGLCFGMQLATIEFARNVAGLKQACSTEIEPKTPHPVIHIMPEQEKKMLKDDYGGSMRLGEYPCLLKNDTLAYRTYSKLGMGSGKSSSHISQSKFTISERHRHRFEFNNAYREMLEKKGLVIPGTSPDEKLVEIIEMPQKIHPFFVATQFHPEFKCRPLAPHPLFLEFIRVAVKIKV
;
A
#
# COMPACT_ATOMS: atom_id res chain seq x y z
N MET A 1 12.89 28.26 -1.79
CA MET A 1 12.12 28.20 -3.06
C MET A 1 10.65 28.07 -2.69
N LYS A 2 9.71 28.75 -3.37
CA LYS A 2 8.27 28.59 -3.10
C LYS A 2 7.84 27.18 -3.57
N THR A 3 7.06 26.46 -2.79
CA THR A 3 6.56 25.13 -3.16
C THR A 3 5.75 25.19 -4.46
N LYS A 4 5.96 24.26 -5.37
CA LYS A 4 5.16 24.03 -6.57
C LYS A 4 4.10 22.98 -6.30
N TYR A 5 2.93 23.14 -6.91
CA TYR A 5 1.77 22.27 -6.73
C TYR A 5 1.40 21.63 -8.07
N ILE A 6 1.35 20.32 -8.10
CA ILE A 6 0.90 19.54 -9.27
C ILE A 6 -0.37 18.80 -8.85
N PHE A 7 -1.45 19.04 -9.58
CA PHE A 7 -2.74 18.36 -9.36
C PHE A 7 -2.97 17.33 -10.45
N VAL A 8 -3.21 16.08 -10.04
CA VAL A 8 -3.50 14.97 -10.95
C VAL A 8 -4.97 14.62 -10.82
N THR A 9 -5.74 14.96 -11.86
CA THR A 9 -7.16 14.66 -11.98
C THR A 9 -7.37 13.49 -12.95
N GLY A 10 -8.55 12.91 -12.97
CA GLY A 10 -8.87 11.86 -13.94
C GLY A 10 -10.33 11.87 -14.36
N GLY A 11 -10.60 11.24 -15.48
CA GLY A 11 -11.93 11.14 -16.03
C GLY A 11 -12.16 9.88 -16.84
N VAL A 12 -13.39 9.70 -17.28
CA VAL A 12 -13.93 8.54 -17.99
C VAL A 12 -14.34 7.39 -17.07
N LEU A 13 -13.42 6.89 -16.23
CA LEU A 13 -13.73 5.81 -15.27
C LEU A 13 -12.71 5.79 -14.09
N SER A 14 -13.09 5.14 -13.00
CA SER A 14 -12.18 4.87 -11.87
C SER A 14 -11.16 3.77 -12.23
N GLY A 15 -10.10 3.63 -11.43
CA GLY A 15 -9.09 2.59 -11.67
C GLY A 15 -8.15 2.85 -12.86
N LEU A 16 -8.15 4.07 -13.43
CA LEU A 16 -7.29 4.47 -14.55
C LEU A 16 -5.78 4.44 -14.25
N GLY A 17 -5.39 4.30 -12.99
CA GLY A 17 -4.02 4.39 -12.57
C GLY A 17 -3.52 5.83 -12.36
N LYS A 18 -4.41 6.74 -11.90
CA LYS A 18 -4.00 8.08 -11.45
C LYS A 18 -2.90 8.03 -10.41
N GLY A 19 -3.07 7.17 -9.37
CA GLY A 19 -2.10 6.99 -8.30
C GLY A 19 -0.74 6.52 -8.81
N VAL A 20 -0.71 5.52 -9.68
CA VAL A 20 0.52 5.04 -10.33
C VAL A 20 1.15 6.12 -11.21
N THR A 21 0.34 6.92 -11.92
CA THR A 21 0.82 8.02 -12.75
C THR A 21 1.44 9.12 -11.87
N ALA A 22 0.75 9.54 -10.80
CA ALA A 22 1.25 10.54 -9.84
C ALA A 22 2.56 10.07 -9.18
N ALA A 23 2.59 8.81 -8.72
CA ALA A 23 3.78 8.20 -8.14
C ALA A 23 4.95 8.09 -9.12
N SER A 24 4.67 7.79 -10.40
CA SER A 24 5.69 7.72 -11.46
C SER A 24 6.28 9.08 -11.79
N ILE A 25 5.45 10.12 -11.89
CA ILE A 25 5.90 11.51 -12.07
C ILE A 25 6.74 11.95 -10.86
N ALA A 26 6.28 11.63 -9.66
CA ALA A 26 6.99 11.90 -8.42
C ALA A 26 8.37 11.23 -8.39
N ASN A 27 8.47 9.96 -8.78
CA ASN A 27 9.73 9.21 -8.89
C ASN A 27 10.70 9.87 -9.87
N LEU A 28 10.23 10.27 -11.05
CA LEU A 28 11.06 10.95 -12.05
C LEU A 28 11.55 12.31 -11.53
N LEU A 29 10.68 13.14 -10.96
CA LEU A 29 11.07 14.45 -10.42
C LEU A 29 12.02 14.30 -9.21
N GLN A 30 11.79 13.30 -8.34
CA GLN A 30 12.72 12.97 -7.26
C GLN A 30 14.08 12.54 -7.82
N SER A 31 14.11 11.80 -8.92
CA SER A 31 15.35 11.40 -9.59
C SER A 31 16.13 12.59 -10.15
N HIS A 32 15.47 13.70 -10.43
CA HIS A 32 16.06 14.98 -10.81
C HIS A 32 16.42 15.88 -9.61
N GLY A 33 16.38 15.34 -8.38
CA GLY A 33 16.89 15.97 -7.17
C GLY A 33 15.90 16.90 -6.47
N PHE A 34 14.61 16.85 -6.81
CA PHE A 34 13.58 17.58 -6.07
C PHE A 34 13.12 16.81 -4.84
N LYS A 35 12.81 17.53 -3.78
CA LYS A 35 12.14 16.99 -2.61
C LYS A 35 10.63 16.96 -2.88
N ILE A 36 10.09 15.77 -3.10
CA ILE A 36 8.69 15.54 -3.45
C ILE A 36 7.91 15.09 -2.23
N TRP A 37 6.65 15.51 -2.15
CA TRP A 37 5.65 14.93 -1.29
C TRP A 37 4.41 14.58 -2.10
N LEU A 38 3.78 13.44 -1.79
CA LEU A 38 2.56 12.97 -2.41
C LEU A 38 1.40 13.06 -1.44
N GLN A 39 0.25 13.47 -1.96
CA GLN A 39 -1.00 13.57 -1.23
C GLN A 39 -2.14 13.04 -2.07
N LYS A 40 -3.12 12.40 -1.44
CA LYS A 40 -4.35 11.95 -2.05
C LYS A 40 -5.55 12.61 -1.40
N PHE A 41 -6.49 13.04 -2.22
CA PHE A 41 -7.81 13.50 -1.82
C PHE A 41 -8.85 12.49 -2.26
N ASP A 42 -9.53 11.86 -1.28
CA ASP A 42 -10.59 10.88 -1.51
C ASP A 42 -11.97 11.50 -1.30
N GLN A 43 -12.88 11.25 -2.23
CA GLN A 43 -14.21 11.88 -2.26
C GLN A 43 -15.18 11.31 -1.23
N TYR A 44 -14.85 10.18 -0.58
CA TYR A 44 -15.74 9.50 0.36
C TYR A 44 -16.03 10.36 1.59
N LEU A 45 -17.27 10.28 2.12
CA LEU A 45 -17.67 10.93 3.36
C LEU A 45 -17.16 10.20 4.61
N ASN A 46 -16.43 9.11 4.46
CA ASN A 46 -15.72 8.47 5.56
C ASN A 46 -14.65 9.40 6.14
N VAL A 47 -14.42 9.28 7.44
CA VAL A 47 -13.37 10.07 8.13
C VAL A 47 -11.98 9.46 7.86
N ASP A 48 -11.91 8.13 7.79
CA ASP A 48 -10.70 7.38 7.44
C ASP A 48 -11.05 6.09 6.67
N ALA A 49 -10.03 5.37 6.20
CA ALA A 49 -10.22 4.13 5.46
C ALA A 49 -10.45 2.91 6.37
N GLY A 50 -10.33 3.03 7.69
CA GLY A 50 -10.35 1.89 8.62
C GLY A 50 -11.66 1.13 8.66
N THR A 51 -12.77 1.80 8.32
CA THR A 51 -14.11 1.21 8.26
C THR A 51 -14.55 0.77 6.87
N LEU A 52 -13.72 1.04 5.83
CA LEU A 52 -14.02 0.65 4.47
C LEU A 52 -13.94 -0.87 4.29
N ASN A 53 -14.85 -1.42 3.49
CA ASN A 53 -14.84 -2.83 3.15
C ASN A 53 -13.71 -3.14 2.14
N PRO A 54 -12.71 -3.98 2.50
CA PRO A 54 -11.64 -4.33 1.56
C PRO A 54 -12.11 -5.00 0.26
N HIS A 55 -13.30 -5.56 0.25
CA HIS A 55 -13.90 -6.15 -0.96
C HIS A 55 -14.36 -5.09 -1.96
N GLU A 56 -14.67 -3.87 -1.51
CA GLU A 56 -15.14 -2.77 -2.38
C GLU A 56 -14.01 -1.79 -2.74
N HIS A 57 -13.11 -1.54 -1.79
CA HIS A 57 -12.09 -0.49 -1.90
C HIS A 57 -10.66 -1.03 -1.98
N GLY A 58 -10.47 -2.36 -1.86
CA GLY A 58 -9.14 -2.96 -1.79
C GLY A 58 -8.52 -2.89 -0.39
N GLU A 59 -7.20 -3.00 -0.32
CA GLU A 59 -6.42 -3.02 0.91
C GLU A 59 -6.49 -1.70 1.66
N VAL A 60 -6.65 -1.76 2.98
CA VAL A 60 -6.41 -0.62 3.87
C VAL A 60 -4.92 -0.57 4.18
N PHE A 61 -4.24 0.48 3.72
CA PHE A 61 -2.81 0.67 3.93
C PHE A 61 -2.56 1.51 5.19
N VAL A 62 -1.68 1.05 6.08
CA VAL A 62 -1.38 1.72 7.34
C VAL A 62 -0.03 2.42 7.27
N LEU A 63 0.01 3.70 7.66
CA LEU A 63 1.22 4.51 7.72
C LEU A 63 1.95 4.35 9.06
N ASP A 64 3.19 4.89 9.16
CA ASP A 64 3.98 4.80 10.39
C ASP A 64 3.30 5.48 11.59
N ASP A 65 2.54 6.55 11.36
CA ASP A 65 1.80 7.30 12.38
C ASP A 65 0.43 6.67 12.76
N GLY A 66 0.11 5.50 12.23
CA GLY A 66 -1.12 4.77 12.50
C GLY A 66 -2.32 5.18 11.65
N SER A 67 -2.15 6.09 10.71
CA SER A 67 -3.23 6.48 9.80
C SER A 67 -3.62 5.32 8.88
N GLU A 68 -4.90 4.99 8.84
CA GLU A 68 -5.50 4.05 7.91
C GLU A 68 -5.89 4.77 6.63
N THR A 69 -5.35 4.34 5.50
CA THR A 69 -5.43 5.05 4.22
C THR A 69 -5.80 4.11 3.08
N ASP A 70 -6.14 4.71 1.94
CA ASP A 70 -6.33 3.99 0.69
C ASP A 70 -5.01 3.34 0.20
N LEU A 71 -5.13 2.28 -0.60
CA LEU A 71 -4.02 1.48 -1.15
C LEU A 71 -3.01 2.29 -1.99
N ASP A 72 -3.43 3.42 -2.56
CA ASP A 72 -2.57 4.29 -3.37
C ASP A 72 -1.38 4.85 -2.57
N LEU A 73 -1.56 5.07 -1.25
CA LEU A 73 -0.46 5.52 -0.39
C LEU A 73 0.68 4.48 -0.36
N GLY A 74 0.34 3.20 -0.46
CA GLY A 74 1.33 2.13 -0.64
C GLY A 74 2.11 2.27 -1.96
N HIS A 75 1.44 2.63 -3.06
CA HIS A 75 2.12 2.93 -4.32
C HIS A 75 3.08 4.12 -4.16
N TYR A 76 2.62 5.20 -3.52
CA TYR A 76 3.45 6.40 -3.31
C TYR A 76 4.72 6.08 -2.54
N GLU A 77 4.61 5.35 -1.44
CA GLU A 77 5.77 4.95 -0.65
C GLU A 77 6.71 4.03 -1.41
N ARG A 78 6.17 3.07 -2.18
CA ARG A 78 6.98 2.15 -3.02
C ARG A 78 7.76 2.89 -4.10
N PHE A 79 7.14 3.87 -4.77
CA PHE A 79 7.79 4.61 -5.85
C PHE A 79 8.83 5.63 -5.36
N LEU A 80 8.57 6.30 -4.24
CA LEU A 80 9.47 7.31 -3.69
C LEU A 80 10.51 6.75 -2.71
N ASN A 81 10.34 5.51 -2.25
CA ASN A 81 11.16 4.89 -1.20
C ASN A 81 11.24 5.75 0.08
N ILE A 82 10.10 6.26 0.50
CA ILE A 82 9.91 7.08 1.72
C ILE A 82 8.77 6.53 2.56
N SER A 83 8.68 6.96 3.82
CA SER A 83 7.47 6.83 4.63
C SER A 83 6.64 8.11 4.56
N LEU A 84 5.34 7.96 4.33
CA LEU A 84 4.36 9.03 4.37
C LEU A 84 3.73 9.13 5.76
N ASN A 85 2.91 10.15 5.98
CA ASN A 85 2.18 10.38 7.22
C ASN A 85 0.75 10.89 6.92
N LYS A 86 -0.05 11.10 7.96
CA LYS A 86 -1.44 11.54 7.86
C LYS A 86 -1.71 12.77 6.97
N THR A 87 -0.69 13.59 6.68
CA THR A 87 -0.87 14.73 5.77
C THR A 87 -0.98 14.30 4.31
N SER A 88 -0.66 13.04 4.00
CA SER A 88 -0.72 12.48 2.66
C SER A 88 -2.08 11.91 2.27
N SER A 89 -3.02 11.74 3.21
CA SER A 89 -4.37 11.24 2.95
C SER A 89 -5.40 12.21 3.52
N VAL A 90 -6.31 12.67 2.68
CA VAL A 90 -7.39 13.59 3.04
C VAL A 90 -8.69 13.08 2.46
N MET A 91 -9.68 12.82 3.31
CA MET A 91 -11.02 12.40 2.91
C MET A 91 -12.03 13.53 3.08
N SER A 92 -13.09 13.55 2.28
CA SER A 92 -14.15 14.56 2.37
C SER A 92 -14.75 14.63 3.78
N GLY A 93 -14.94 13.48 4.45
CA GLY A 93 -15.44 13.45 5.82
C GLY A 93 -14.60 14.27 6.80
N GLN A 94 -13.27 14.19 6.69
CA GLN A 94 -12.36 14.99 7.54
C GLN A 94 -12.49 16.50 7.28
N ILE A 95 -12.72 16.90 6.04
CA ILE A 95 -12.90 18.30 5.65
C ILE A 95 -14.20 18.84 6.26
N TYR A 96 -15.31 18.13 6.04
CA TYR A 96 -16.62 18.56 6.57
C TYR A 96 -16.63 18.55 8.09
N GLN A 97 -16.08 17.52 8.73
CA GLN A 97 -15.97 17.46 10.19
C GLN A 97 -15.20 18.67 10.72
N ALA A 98 -14.03 18.99 10.15
CA ALA A 98 -13.22 20.12 10.58
C ALA A 98 -13.95 21.48 10.44
N VAL A 99 -14.73 21.67 9.36
CA VAL A 99 -15.52 22.88 9.14
C VAL A 99 -16.65 22.97 10.17
N LEU A 100 -17.39 21.88 10.41
CA LEU A 100 -18.47 21.82 11.39
C LEU A 100 -17.96 22.04 12.82
N GLU A 101 -16.82 21.44 13.20
CA GLU A 101 -16.18 21.67 14.49
C GLU A 101 -15.78 23.15 14.70
N LYS A 102 -15.26 23.80 13.65
CA LYS A 102 -14.94 25.23 13.67
C LYS A 102 -16.21 26.09 13.83
N GLU A 103 -17.30 25.72 13.15
CA GLU A 103 -18.60 26.40 13.30
C GLU A 103 -19.12 26.26 14.72
N ARG A 104 -19.22 25.05 15.25
CA ARG A 104 -19.72 24.75 16.61
C ARG A 104 -18.86 25.42 17.69
N SER A 105 -17.56 25.55 17.47
CA SER A 105 -16.65 26.25 18.39
C SER A 105 -16.63 27.78 18.22
N GLY A 106 -17.49 28.36 17.39
CA GLY A 106 -17.63 29.80 17.21
C GLY A 106 -16.51 30.47 16.41
N LYS A 107 -15.62 29.72 15.75
CA LYS A 107 -14.47 30.28 15.02
C LYS A 107 -14.84 31.13 13.81
N PHE A 108 -16.08 31.03 13.32
CA PHE A 108 -16.58 31.82 12.21
C PHE A 108 -17.37 33.07 12.63
N LEU A 109 -17.45 33.35 13.94
CA LEU A 109 -18.05 34.57 14.47
C LEU A 109 -19.47 34.88 13.95
N GLY A 110 -20.34 33.87 13.85
CA GLY A 110 -21.73 34.00 13.36
C GLY A 110 -21.91 34.16 11.85
N LYS A 111 -20.85 33.98 11.06
CA LYS A 111 -20.97 33.98 9.59
C LYS A 111 -21.76 32.77 9.10
N THR A 112 -22.52 32.94 8.04
CA THR A 112 -23.11 31.83 7.28
C THR A 112 -22.02 30.99 6.65
N ILE A 113 -22.00 29.68 6.94
CA ILE A 113 -20.99 28.76 6.41
C ILE A 113 -21.45 28.20 5.05
N GLN A 114 -20.57 28.28 4.06
CA GLN A 114 -20.84 27.88 2.66
C GLN A 114 -19.71 26.99 2.13
N MET A 115 -19.98 26.28 1.04
CA MET A 115 -18.95 25.49 0.36
C MET A 115 -17.75 26.37 -0.04
N ILE A 116 -18.04 27.52 -0.64
CA ILE A 116 -17.06 28.57 -0.96
C ILE A 116 -17.36 29.76 -0.04
N PRO A 117 -16.39 30.26 0.75
CA PRO A 117 -15.00 29.82 0.80
C PRO A 117 -14.70 28.76 1.88
N HIS A 118 -15.58 28.45 2.80
CA HIS A 118 -15.22 27.79 4.07
C HIS A 118 -14.73 26.35 3.89
N VAL A 119 -15.39 25.54 3.05
CA VAL A 119 -14.96 24.15 2.75
C VAL A 119 -13.73 24.18 1.83
N THR A 120 -13.73 25.03 0.81
CA THR A 120 -12.57 25.15 -0.10
C THR A 120 -11.33 25.67 0.61
N ASP A 121 -11.46 26.58 1.57
CA ASP A 121 -10.34 27.06 2.40
C ASP A 121 -9.79 25.95 3.30
N GLU A 122 -10.64 25.09 3.87
CA GLU A 122 -10.18 23.93 4.65
C GLU A 122 -9.39 22.96 3.76
N VAL A 123 -9.85 22.69 2.53
CA VAL A 123 -9.10 21.87 1.56
C VAL A 123 -7.73 22.48 1.25
N LYS A 124 -7.68 23.80 0.96
CA LYS A 124 -6.42 24.51 0.69
C LYS A 124 -5.49 24.50 1.92
N ASN A 125 -6.03 24.58 3.13
CA ASN A 125 -5.26 24.46 4.36
C ASN A 125 -4.59 23.08 4.50
N ARG A 126 -5.24 22.00 4.02
CA ARG A 126 -4.59 20.66 3.97
C ARG A 126 -3.43 20.61 2.98
N LEU A 127 -3.54 21.29 1.83
CA LEU A 127 -2.45 21.42 0.85
C LEU A 127 -1.26 22.20 1.44
N PHE A 128 -1.52 23.37 2.00
CA PHE A 128 -0.47 24.19 2.60
C PHE A 128 0.19 23.50 3.80
N GLY A 129 -0.61 22.87 4.68
CA GLY A 129 -0.10 22.13 5.82
C GLY A 129 0.76 20.92 5.43
N ALA A 130 0.42 20.21 4.36
CA ALA A 130 1.25 19.12 3.84
C ALA A 130 2.58 19.64 3.27
N ALA A 131 2.55 20.73 2.50
CA ALA A 131 3.75 21.37 1.95
C ALA A 131 4.69 21.88 3.04
N GLU A 132 4.15 22.55 4.05
CA GLU A 132 4.91 23.11 5.17
C GLU A 132 5.58 22.01 6.01
N LYS A 133 4.80 21.00 6.44
CA LYS A 133 5.30 19.90 7.30
C LYS A 133 6.33 19.05 6.60
N SER A 134 6.10 18.72 5.32
CA SER A 134 7.05 17.92 4.53
C SER A 134 8.27 18.73 4.10
N LYS A 135 8.17 20.06 4.07
CA LYS A 135 9.18 20.97 3.49
C LYS A 135 9.55 20.55 2.06
N CYS A 136 8.56 20.12 1.27
CA CYS A 136 8.78 19.70 -0.10
C CYS A 136 8.97 20.89 -1.04
N GLU A 137 9.71 20.66 -2.13
CA GLU A 137 9.83 21.63 -3.22
C GLU A 137 8.65 21.50 -4.18
N ILE A 138 8.10 20.27 -4.30
CA ILE A 138 6.94 19.98 -5.14
C ILE A 138 5.97 19.09 -4.34
N LEU A 139 4.73 19.55 -4.20
CA LEU A 139 3.61 18.77 -3.71
C LEU A 139 2.81 18.27 -4.90
N ILE A 140 2.65 16.95 -5.03
CA ILE A 140 1.79 16.33 -6.03
C ILE A 140 0.56 15.80 -5.32
N THR A 141 -0.62 16.31 -5.69
CA THR A 141 -1.89 15.87 -5.10
C THR A 141 -2.72 15.17 -6.16
N GLU A 142 -3.05 13.91 -5.91
CA GLU A 142 -4.02 13.16 -6.69
C GLU A 142 -5.42 13.45 -6.20
N ILE A 143 -6.34 13.75 -7.13
CA ILE A 143 -7.76 13.88 -6.83
C ILE A 143 -8.45 12.56 -7.16
N GLY A 144 -9.00 11.90 -6.14
CA GLY A 144 -9.76 10.66 -6.27
C GLY A 144 -11.04 10.85 -7.08
N GLY A 145 -11.66 9.73 -7.50
CA GLY A 145 -12.86 9.74 -8.31
C GLY A 145 -12.66 10.21 -9.74
N THR A 146 -13.74 10.62 -10.37
CA THR A 146 -13.81 11.02 -11.77
C THR A 146 -14.27 12.48 -11.87
N ILE A 147 -13.75 13.24 -12.82
CA ILE A 147 -14.26 14.60 -13.08
C ILE A 147 -15.73 14.50 -13.47
N GLY A 148 -16.55 15.33 -12.84
CA GLY A 148 -18.01 15.29 -12.97
C GLY A 148 -18.71 14.58 -11.83
N ASP A 149 -17.99 13.81 -10.99
CA ASP A 149 -18.55 13.23 -9.77
C ASP A 149 -18.97 14.35 -8.80
N TYR A 150 -20.18 14.25 -8.28
CA TYR A 150 -20.76 15.26 -7.40
C TYR A 150 -19.97 15.43 -6.11
N GLU A 151 -19.50 14.33 -5.56
CA GLU A 151 -18.76 14.27 -4.29
C GLU A 151 -17.40 14.97 -4.33
N GLY A 152 -16.78 15.08 -5.52
CA GLY A 152 -15.45 15.67 -5.72
C GLY A 152 -15.44 17.17 -5.99
N THR A 153 -16.58 17.80 -6.17
CA THR A 153 -16.68 19.20 -6.65
C THR A 153 -15.93 20.20 -5.77
N HIS A 154 -15.96 20.03 -4.45
CA HIS A 154 -15.27 20.92 -3.52
C HIS A 154 -13.73 20.83 -3.62
N PHE A 155 -13.19 19.64 -3.93
CA PHE A 155 -11.76 19.49 -4.19
C PHE A 155 -11.37 20.16 -5.51
N ILE A 156 -12.14 19.97 -6.57
CA ILE A 156 -11.86 20.58 -7.87
C ILE A 156 -11.92 22.10 -7.76
N GLU A 157 -12.92 22.64 -7.06
CA GLU A 157 -13.02 24.09 -6.84
C GLU A 157 -11.84 24.61 -6.01
N ALA A 158 -11.44 23.90 -4.96
CA ALA A 158 -10.29 24.30 -4.14
C ALA A 158 -8.99 24.33 -4.96
N ILE A 159 -8.69 23.29 -5.76
CA ILE A 159 -7.47 23.26 -6.58
C ILE A 159 -7.52 24.32 -7.69
N ARG A 160 -8.69 24.63 -8.23
CA ARG A 160 -8.86 25.75 -9.17
C ARG A 160 -8.45 27.09 -8.54
N GLN A 161 -8.84 27.32 -7.27
CA GLN A 161 -8.49 28.53 -6.53
C GLN A 161 -6.98 28.64 -6.24
N MET A 162 -6.26 27.54 -6.13
CA MET A 162 -4.83 27.52 -5.80
C MET A 162 -3.98 28.41 -6.73
N GLN A 163 -4.34 28.54 -8.02
CA GLN A 163 -3.61 29.41 -8.94
C GLN A 163 -3.66 30.90 -8.54
N TYR A 164 -4.71 31.33 -7.84
CA TYR A 164 -4.84 32.70 -7.33
C TYR A 164 -4.04 32.89 -6.03
N ASP A 165 -4.06 31.85 -5.15
CA ASP A 165 -3.41 31.94 -3.85
C ASP A 165 -1.88 31.88 -3.96
N VAL A 166 -1.33 31.01 -4.82
CA VAL A 166 0.11 30.78 -4.93
C VAL A 166 0.74 31.37 -6.18
N GLY A 167 -0.08 31.78 -7.15
CA GLY A 167 0.32 32.27 -8.47
C GLY A 167 0.38 31.16 -9.52
N LYS A 168 -0.08 31.46 -10.73
CA LYS A 168 -0.23 30.52 -11.85
C LYS A 168 1.05 29.75 -12.18
N ASP A 169 2.21 30.39 -12.12
CA ASP A 169 3.52 29.75 -12.36
C ASP A 169 3.91 28.69 -11.32
N ASN A 170 3.14 28.54 -10.23
CA ASN A 170 3.40 27.58 -9.16
C ASN A 170 2.41 26.43 -9.12
N VAL A 171 1.49 26.36 -10.09
CA VAL A 171 0.46 25.32 -10.20
C VAL A 171 0.53 24.67 -11.57
N LEU A 172 0.34 23.35 -11.62
CA LEU A 172 0.26 22.57 -12.86
C LEU A 172 -0.86 21.56 -12.75
N TYR A 173 -1.71 21.45 -13.77
CA TYR A 173 -2.81 20.50 -13.84
C TYR A 173 -2.51 19.41 -14.87
N ILE A 174 -2.54 18.15 -14.42
CA ILE A 174 -2.37 16.96 -15.23
C ILE A 174 -3.69 16.20 -15.23
N HIS A 175 -4.20 15.88 -16.40
CA HIS A 175 -5.42 15.10 -16.53
C HIS A 175 -5.15 13.72 -17.11
N VAL A 176 -5.58 12.67 -16.40
CA VAL A 176 -5.46 11.27 -16.84
C VAL A 176 -6.82 10.83 -17.39
N GLY A 177 -6.87 10.45 -18.66
CA GLY A 177 -8.07 9.96 -19.27
C GLY A 177 -7.86 8.68 -20.06
N PHE A 178 -8.94 7.95 -20.32
CA PHE A 178 -8.90 6.64 -20.97
C PHE A 178 -9.33 6.73 -22.44
N LEU A 179 -8.64 5.98 -23.27
CA LEU A 179 -8.95 5.76 -24.67
C LEU A 179 -9.50 4.34 -24.83
N PRO A 180 -10.81 4.13 -24.80
CA PRO A 180 -11.38 2.80 -24.97
C PRO A 180 -11.14 2.28 -26.39
N TYR A 181 -10.82 0.99 -26.47
CA TYR A 181 -10.72 0.25 -27.74
C TYR A 181 -12.08 -0.38 -28.05
N LEU A 182 -12.60 -0.10 -29.26
CA LEU A 182 -13.83 -0.70 -29.73
C LEU A 182 -13.51 -1.87 -30.67
N GLY A 183 -13.73 -3.10 -30.21
CA GLY A 183 -13.47 -4.30 -30.97
C GLY A 183 -14.22 -4.39 -32.31
N ALA A 184 -15.42 -3.80 -32.39
CA ALA A 184 -16.23 -3.78 -33.61
C ALA A 184 -15.62 -2.93 -34.75
N SER A 185 -14.91 -1.86 -34.42
CA SER A 185 -14.24 -0.97 -35.39
C SER A 185 -12.72 -1.07 -35.32
N GLU A 186 -12.19 -1.92 -34.44
CA GLU A 186 -10.76 -2.16 -34.24
C GLU A 186 -9.94 -0.89 -34.04
N GLU A 187 -10.48 0.09 -33.30
CA GLU A 187 -9.84 1.39 -33.11
C GLU A 187 -10.00 1.94 -31.69
N LEU A 188 -9.04 2.75 -31.26
CA LEU A 188 -9.14 3.56 -30.05
C LEU A 188 -10.04 4.79 -30.27
N LYS A 189 -10.88 5.11 -29.30
CA LYS A 189 -11.79 6.26 -29.34
C LYS A 189 -11.34 7.37 -28.38
N SER A 190 -11.08 8.57 -28.92
CA SER A 190 -10.65 9.74 -28.13
C SER A 190 -11.81 10.54 -27.53
N LYS A 191 -13.07 10.32 -27.98
CA LYS A 191 -14.21 11.15 -27.56
C LYS A 191 -14.46 11.14 -26.05
N PRO A 192 -14.37 9.99 -25.33
CA PRO A 192 -14.52 9.97 -23.86
C PRO A 192 -13.48 10.83 -23.15
N LEU A 193 -12.21 10.76 -23.56
CA LEU A 193 -11.14 11.61 -23.02
C LEU A 193 -11.39 13.09 -23.30
N GLN A 194 -11.79 13.45 -24.55
CA GLN A 194 -12.13 14.83 -24.91
C GLN A 194 -13.26 15.38 -24.03
N ASN A 195 -14.33 14.61 -23.83
CA ASN A 195 -15.45 15.01 -22.99
C ASN A 195 -14.99 15.24 -21.54
N SER A 196 -14.19 14.34 -20.99
CA SER A 196 -13.66 14.48 -19.63
C SER A 196 -12.79 15.73 -19.46
N VAL A 197 -12.00 16.09 -20.47
CA VAL A 197 -11.24 17.36 -20.45
C VAL A 197 -12.17 18.55 -20.54
N HIS A 198 -13.21 18.50 -21.36
CA HIS A 198 -14.20 19.58 -21.45
C HIS A 198 -14.95 19.77 -20.12
N ASP A 199 -15.27 18.69 -19.41
CA ASP A 199 -15.90 18.78 -18.08
C ASP A 199 -14.96 19.48 -17.09
N LEU A 200 -13.66 19.18 -17.10
CA LEU A 200 -12.66 19.87 -16.29
C LEU A 200 -12.54 21.36 -16.67
N GLN A 201 -12.55 21.67 -17.97
CA GLN A 201 -12.52 23.04 -18.47
C GLN A 201 -13.79 23.82 -18.07
N ALA A 202 -14.97 23.18 -18.10
CA ALA A 202 -16.22 23.78 -17.64
C ALA A 202 -16.18 24.15 -16.15
N MET A 203 -15.38 23.43 -15.34
CA MET A 203 -15.10 23.76 -13.95
C MET A 203 -14.00 24.82 -13.77
N GLY A 204 -13.49 25.40 -14.87
CA GLY A 204 -12.50 26.49 -14.87
C GLY A 204 -11.06 26.05 -14.75
N ILE A 205 -10.73 24.80 -15.05
CA ILE A 205 -9.36 24.27 -15.04
C ILE A 205 -8.96 23.84 -16.47
N GLN A 206 -7.93 24.48 -17.02
CA GLN A 206 -7.28 24.02 -18.24
C GLN A 206 -6.13 23.09 -17.85
N PRO A 207 -6.17 21.79 -18.21
CA PRO A 207 -5.00 20.93 -18.00
C PRO A 207 -3.86 21.33 -18.95
N GLU A 208 -2.64 21.33 -18.43
CA GLU A 208 -1.44 21.60 -19.24
C GLU A 208 -0.79 20.33 -19.75
N ILE A 209 -1.11 19.16 -19.16
CA ILE A 209 -0.63 17.85 -19.58
C ILE A 209 -1.80 16.87 -19.57
N ILE A 210 -1.89 16.07 -20.61
CA ILE A 210 -2.84 14.95 -20.69
C ILE A 210 -2.07 13.64 -20.72
N ILE A 211 -2.44 12.70 -19.85
CA ILE A 211 -1.98 11.31 -19.89
C ILE A 211 -3.10 10.48 -20.54
N ALA A 212 -2.89 10.08 -21.77
CA ALA A 212 -3.84 9.30 -22.55
C ALA A 212 -3.62 7.80 -22.33
N ARG A 213 -4.33 7.22 -21.37
CA ARG A 213 -4.24 5.79 -21.01
C ARG A 213 -4.94 4.93 -22.06
N ALA A 214 -4.27 3.86 -22.47
CA ALA A 214 -4.81 2.90 -23.41
C ALA A 214 -4.30 1.47 -23.15
N ASP A 215 -5.07 0.47 -23.55
CA ASP A 215 -4.64 -0.94 -23.54
C ASP A 215 -4.01 -1.39 -24.88
N HIS A 216 -4.08 -0.52 -25.88
CA HIS A 216 -3.53 -0.71 -27.22
C HIS A 216 -2.62 0.46 -27.60
N PRO A 217 -1.71 0.26 -28.58
CA PRO A 217 -0.83 1.33 -29.08
C PRO A 217 -1.62 2.55 -29.57
N VAL A 218 -1.16 3.73 -29.17
CA VAL A 218 -1.81 5.00 -29.51
C VAL A 218 -1.15 5.61 -30.73
N GLU A 219 -1.89 5.72 -31.82
CA GLU A 219 -1.39 6.33 -33.05
C GLU A 219 -1.17 7.85 -32.91
N GLU A 220 -0.18 8.37 -33.63
CA GLU A 220 0.15 9.81 -33.61
C GLU A 220 -1.01 10.69 -34.05
N LYS A 221 -1.79 10.27 -35.06
CA LYS A 221 -3.01 10.98 -35.48
C LYS A 221 -4.03 11.15 -34.37
N LEU A 222 -4.11 10.18 -33.44
CA LEU A 222 -5.03 10.28 -32.32
C LEU A 222 -4.54 11.29 -31.28
N ILE A 223 -3.21 11.37 -31.10
CA ILE A 223 -2.55 12.40 -30.26
C ILE A 223 -2.83 13.79 -30.83
N ASP A 224 -2.63 13.99 -32.14
CA ASP A 224 -2.95 15.26 -32.83
C ASP A 224 -4.41 15.68 -32.62
N LYS A 225 -5.33 14.72 -32.74
CA LYS A 225 -6.74 14.96 -32.53
C LYS A 225 -7.04 15.34 -31.08
N ILE A 226 -6.45 14.65 -30.09
CA ILE A 226 -6.64 15.00 -28.67
C ILE A 226 -6.11 16.39 -28.42
N ALA A 227 -4.91 16.72 -28.85
CA ALA A 227 -4.29 18.04 -28.68
C ALA A 227 -5.19 19.16 -29.24
N LEU A 228 -5.67 18.99 -30.47
CA LEU A 228 -6.54 19.98 -31.13
C LEU A 228 -7.84 20.21 -30.36
N PHE A 229 -8.52 19.12 -29.92
CA PHE A 229 -9.85 19.23 -29.29
C PHE A 229 -9.78 19.67 -27.82
N THR A 230 -8.65 19.53 -27.16
CA THR A 230 -8.48 19.87 -25.74
C THR A 230 -7.71 21.16 -25.50
N GLY A 231 -7.10 21.72 -26.55
CA GLY A 231 -6.27 22.92 -26.44
C GLY A 231 -4.97 22.70 -25.69
N VAL A 232 -4.47 21.44 -25.61
CA VAL A 232 -3.19 21.08 -25.01
C VAL A 232 -2.14 20.91 -26.10
N GLU A 233 -0.92 21.35 -25.83
CA GLU A 233 0.19 21.17 -26.79
C GLU A 233 0.40 19.69 -27.11
N LYS A 234 0.63 19.35 -28.39
CA LYS A 234 0.86 17.97 -28.82
C LYS A 234 1.94 17.26 -27.99
N SER A 235 3.04 17.94 -27.68
CA SER A 235 4.14 17.44 -26.87
C SER A 235 3.76 17.10 -25.42
N ALA A 236 2.64 17.66 -24.93
CA ALA A 236 2.11 17.46 -23.60
C ALA A 236 0.93 16.46 -23.54
N VAL A 237 0.55 15.86 -24.68
CA VAL A 237 -0.35 14.71 -24.74
C VAL A 237 0.47 13.44 -24.75
N ILE A 238 0.58 12.79 -23.60
CA ILE A 238 1.45 11.65 -23.35
C ILE A 238 0.65 10.34 -23.44
N PRO A 239 0.89 9.49 -24.44
CA PRO A 239 0.30 8.15 -24.48
C PRO A 239 0.92 7.28 -23.40
N LEU A 240 0.08 6.57 -22.66
CA LEU A 240 0.50 5.65 -21.62
C LEU A 240 -0.22 4.31 -21.78
N GLU A 241 0.43 3.40 -22.48
CA GLU A 241 -0.06 2.04 -22.70
C GLU A 241 0.05 1.21 -21.41
N THR A 242 -0.83 0.20 -21.29
CA THR A 242 -0.77 -0.77 -20.19
C THR A 242 0.53 -1.56 -20.25
N VAL A 243 1.27 -1.58 -19.16
CA VAL A 243 2.51 -2.32 -18.97
C VAL A 243 2.31 -3.49 -18.00
N HIS A 244 3.06 -4.55 -18.15
CA HIS A 244 2.96 -5.76 -17.33
C HIS A 244 3.38 -5.54 -15.85
N SER A 245 4.11 -4.46 -15.56
CA SER A 245 4.46 -4.05 -14.20
C SER A 245 4.36 -2.54 -14.06
N ILE A 246 3.64 -2.08 -13.01
CA ILE A 246 3.47 -0.65 -12.72
C ILE A 246 4.80 0.08 -12.54
N TYR A 247 5.84 -0.61 -12.08
CA TYR A 247 7.18 -0.04 -11.88
C TYR A 247 7.90 0.35 -13.19
N LEU A 248 7.39 -0.08 -14.34
CA LEU A 248 7.90 0.33 -15.64
C LEU A 248 7.31 1.66 -16.14
N VAL A 249 6.22 2.14 -15.53
CA VAL A 249 5.54 3.38 -15.93
C VAL A 249 6.48 4.59 -15.90
N PRO A 250 7.36 4.79 -14.90
CA PRO A 250 8.32 5.91 -14.95
C PRO A 250 9.20 5.89 -16.21
N LEU A 251 9.64 4.72 -16.66
CA LEU A 251 10.46 4.61 -17.88
C LEU A 251 9.66 4.91 -19.16
N VAL A 252 8.36 4.60 -19.17
CA VAL A 252 7.48 4.97 -20.29
C VAL A 252 7.33 6.49 -20.33
N LEU A 253 7.00 7.12 -19.21
CA LEU A 253 6.83 8.57 -19.10
C LEU A 253 8.12 9.34 -19.41
N GLU A 254 9.28 8.77 -19.06
CA GLU A 254 10.60 9.35 -19.36
C GLU A 254 10.86 9.43 -20.87
N LYS A 255 10.44 8.43 -21.66
CA LYS A 255 10.58 8.47 -23.13
C LYS A 255 9.89 9.68 -23.75
N PHE A 256 8.78 10.13 -23.16
CA PHE A 256 8.04 11.32 -23.56
C PHE A 256 8.55 12.60 -22.87
N LYS A 257 9.68 12.54 -22.15
CA LYS A 257 10.33 13.68 -21.51
C LYS A 257 9.42 14.45 -20.54
N ILE A 258 8.51 13.75 -19.83
CA ILE A 258 7.52 14.41 -18.96
C ILE A 258 8.16 15.31 -17.90
N ALA A 259 9.32 14.91 -17.33
CA ALA A 259 10.02 15.74 -16.35
C ALA A 259 10.50 17.08 -16.96
N GLN A 260 10.93 17.08 -18.23
CA GLN A 260 11.29 18.30 -18.96
C GLN A 260 10.07 19.20 -19.18
N ILE A 261 8.96 18.63 -19.67
CA ILE A 261 7.71 19.36 -19.89
C ILE A 261 7.23 20.01 -18.57
N ILE A 262 7.22 19.27 -17.47
CA ILE A 262 6.86 19.80 -16.15
C ILE A 262 7.83 20.91 -15.72
N SER A 263 9.14 20.71 -15.95
CA SER A 263 10.14 21.69 -15.54
C SER A 263 10.03 23.01 -16.30
N GLU A 264 9.70 22.97 -17.57
CA GLU A 264 9.45 24.17 -18.41
C GLU A 264 8.21 24.91 -17.92
N LYS A 265 7.09 24.21 -17.73
CA LYS A 265 5.82 24.82 -17.29
C LYS A 265 5.92 25.41 -15.88
N LEU A 266 6.61 24.78 -14.95
CA LEU A 266 6.82 25.25 -13.58
C LEU A 266 8.09 26.08 -13.38
N LYS A 267 8.87 26.37 -14.45
CA LYS A 267 10.13 27.12 -14.41
C LYS A 267 11.13 26.53 -13.41
N LEU A 268 11.28 25.19 -13.45
CA LEU A 268 12.20 24.43 -12.60
C LEU A 268 13.54 24.19 -13.33
N LYS A 269 14.60 23.93 -12.56
CA LYS A 269 15.90 23.51 -13.11
C LYS A 269 16.17 22.06 -12.75
N LEU A 270 16.10 21.17 -13.74
CA LEU A 270 16.41 19.76 -13.56
C LEU A 270 17.88 19.54 -13.22
N LYS A 271 18.16 18.72 -12.22
CA LYS A 271 19.50 18.30 -11.84
C LYS A 271 19.74 16.86 -12.31
N LYS A 272 20.97 16.49 -12.68
CA LYS A 272 21.34 15.10 -12.91
C LYS A 272 21.37 14.35 -11.57
N SER A 273 20.67 13.23 -11.47
CA SER A 273 20.61 12.43 -10.24
C SER A 273 21.08 10.99 -10.46
N LYS A 274 21.75 10.43 -9.44
CA LYS A 274 22.16 9.02 -9.40
C LYS A 274 21.01 8.06 -9.04
N ASN A 275 19.92 8.55 -8.47
CA ASN A 275 18.79 7.69 -8.03
C ASN A 275 18.05 7.07 -9.22
N HIS A 276 18.03 7.73 -10.37
CA HIS A 276 17.42 7.20 -11.58
C HIS A 276 18.07 5.88 -12.04
N GLN A 277 19.40 5.75 -11.93
CA GLN A 277 20.11 4.53 -12.29
C GLN A 277 19.68 3.32 -11.44
N LYS A 278 19.39 3.52 -10.14
CA LYS A 278 18.89 2.44 -9.27
C LYS A 278 17.52 1.95 -9.70
N TRP A 279 16.62 2.87 -10.07
CA TRP A 279 15.30 2.52 -10.59
C TRP A 279 15.38 1.79 -11.92
N GLN A 280 16.19 2.26 -12.86
CA GLN A 280 16.44 1.59 -14.14
C GLN A 280 16.99 0.18 -13.94
N ALA A 281 17.95 0.01 -13.01
CA ALA A 281 18.50 -1.31 -12.68
C ALA A 281 17.43 -2.26 -12.11
N PHE A 282 16.53 -1.76 -11.27
CA PHE A 282 15.39 -2.53 -10.77
C PHE A 282 14.43 -2.92 -11.91
N CYS A 283 14.07 -1.99 -12.79
CA CYS A 283 13.24 -2.26 -13.96
C CYS A 283 13.88 -3.29 -14.90
N GLN A 284 15.21 -3.26 -15.06
CA GLN A 284 15.92 -4.27 -15.85
C GLN A 284 15.83 -5.66 -15.20
N LYS A 285 15.89 -5.76 -13.87
CA LYS A 285 15.66 -7.03 -13.16
C LYS A 285 14.24 -7.57 -13.38
N ILE A 286 13.22 -6.71 -13.40
CA ILE A 286 11.84 -7.13 -13.73
C ILE A 286 11.82 -7.79 -15.09
N LYS A 287 12.33 -7.12 -16.14
CA LYS A 287 12.38 -7.67 -17.51
C LYS A 287 13.14 -9.00 -17.56
N THR A 288 14.26 -9.12 -16.85
CA THR A 288 15.04 -10.34 -16.80
C THR A 288 14.28 -11.46 -16.09
N ALA A 289 13.60 -11.17 -14.97
CA ALA A 289 12.81 -12.15 -14.22
C ALA A 289 11.63 -12.68 -15.04
N ASP A 290 10.95 -11.84 -15.83
CA ASP A 290 9.84 -12.23 -16.70
C ASP A 290 10.28 -13.23 -17.80
N HIS A 291 11.50 -13.12 -18.27
CA HIS A 291 12.09 -14.05 -19.26
C HIS A 291 12.77 -15.27 -18.62
N CYS A 292 12.79 -15.35 -17.28
CA CYS A 292 13.40 -16.49 -16.60
C CYS A 292 12.58 -17.77 -16.84
N ARG A 293 13.25 -18.85 -17.23
CA ARG A 293 12.61 -20.18 -17.41
C ARG A 293 12.15 -20.79 -16.09
N LYS A 294 12.77 -20.39 -14.97
CA LYS A 294 12.43 -20.91 -13.64
C LYS A 294 11.26 -20.13 -13.07
N THR A 295 10.11 -20.76 -12.99
CA THR A 295 8.90 -20.21 -12.35
C THR A 295 8.82 -20.71 -10.92
N LEU A 296 8.59 -19.80 -9.97
CA LEU A 296 8.35 -20.08 -8.57
C LEU A 296 6.84 -19.96 -8.28
N ASN A 297 6.21 -21.04 -7.86
CA ASN A 297 4.80 -21.07 -7.53
C ASN A 297 4.62 -20.82 -6.03
N ILE A 298 3.98 -19.72 -5.65
CA ILE A 298 3.64 -19.37 -4.26
C ILE A 298 2.11 -19.36 -4.13
N GLY A 299 1.61 -20.08 -3.11
CA GLY A 299 0.19 -20.08 -2.76
C GLY A 299 -0.12 -19.00 -1.72
N LEU A 300 -1.06 -18.11 -2.04
CA LEU A 300 -1.64 -17.14 -1.13
C LEU A 300 -3.00 -17.66 -0.66
N VAL A 301 -3.12 -18.04 0.61
CA VAL A 301 -4.32 -18.65 1.19
C VAL A 301 -5.10 -17.59 1.98
N GLY A 302 -6.20 -17.12 1.44
CA GLY A 302 -6.94 -16.01 2.02
C GLY A 302 -8.45 -16.12 1.86
N LYS A 303 -9.11 -14.98 2.04
CA LYS A 303 -10.52 -14.72 1.75
C LYS A 303 -10.60 -13.69 0.63
N TYR A 304 -11.75 -13.60 -0.03
CA TYR A 304 -11.97 -12.57 -1.07
C TYR A 304 -10.95 -12.64 -2.22
N MET A 305 -10.61 -13.86 -2.63
CA MET A 305 -9.55 -14.11 -3.61
C MET A 305 -9.92 -13.66 -5.04
N GLU A 306 -11.18 -13.31 -5.27
CA GLU A 306 -11.66 -12.70 -6.52
C GLU A 306 -11.15 -11.26 -6.70
N MET A 307 -11.01 -10.51 -5.59
CA MET A 307 -10.47 -9.14 -5.58
C MET A 307 -8.98 -9.13 -5.28
N LYS A 308 -8.15 -8.98 -6.30
CA LYS A 308 -6.69 -9.00 -6.17
C LYS A 308 -6.13 -7.85 -5.32
N ASP A 309 -6.82 -6.72 -5.29
CA ASP A 309 -6.38 -5.52 -4.55
C ASP A 309 -6.55 -5.65 -3.03
N THR A 310 -7.31 -6.65 -2.54
CA THR A 310 -7.44 -6.95 -1.10
C THR A 310 -6.09 -7.28 -0.43
N TYR A 311 -5.14 -7.85 -1.18
CA TYR A 311 -3.81 -8.21 -0.70
C TYR A 311 -2.69 -7.58 -1.53
N LEU A 312 -2.91 -6.35 -1.99
CA LEU A 312 -2.01 -5.66 -2.92
C LEU A 312 -0.59 -5.58 -2.37
N SER A 313 -0.38 -5.11 -1.13
CA SER A 313 0.96 -4.99 -0.55
C SER A 313 1.66 -6.33 -0.37
N VAL A 314 0.93 -7.39 -0.03
CA VAL A 314 1.49 -8.76 0.05
C VAL A 314 1.96 -9.22 -1.32
N THR A 315 1.13 -9.04 -2.35
CA THR A 315 1.49 -9.45 -3.72
C THR A 315 2.66 -8.65 -4.28
N GLU A 316 2.68 -7.34 -4.02
CA GLU A 316 3.80 -6.49 -4.44
C GLU A 316 5.10 -6.85 -3.69
N ALA A 317 5.03 -7.14 -2.38
CA ALA A 317 6.19 -7.57 -1.62
C ALA A 317 6.77 -8.91 -2.15
N LEU A 318 5.90 -9.86 -2.52
CA LEU A 318 6.31 -11.13 -3.14
C LEU A 318 6.93 -10.91 -4.52
N LYS A 319 6.33 -10.05 -5.38
CA LYS A 319 6.87 -9.70 -6.70
C LYS A 319 8.24 -9.02 -6.59
N ILE A 320 8.37 -8.04 -5.70
CA ILE A 320 9.62 -7.32 -5.45
C ILE A 320 10.71 -8.29 -4.99
N ALA A 321 10.39 -9.19 -4.03
CA ALA A 321 11.34 -10.17 -3.54
C ALA A 321 11.74 -11.20 -4.61
N ALA A 322 10.80 -11.68 -5.43
CA ALA A 322 11.08 -12.58 -6.55
C ALA A 322 11.96 -11.92 -7.61
N THR A 323 11.65 -10.66 -7.97
CA THR A 323 12.48 -9.84 -8.87
C THR A 323 13.91 -9.69 -8.33
N ALA A 324 14.06 -9.44 -7.02
CA ALA A 324 15.38 -9.33 -6.40
C ALA A 324 16.18 -10.64 -6.45
N GLN A 325 15.49 -11.79 -6.43
CA GLN A 325 16.09 -13.15 -6.56
C GLN A 325 16.22 -13.60 -8.03
N GLY A 326 15.78 -12.80 -9.00
CA GLY A 326 15.89 -13.09 -10.44
C GLY A 326 15.03 -14.28 -10.89
N VAL A 327 13.87 -14.50 -10.27
CA VAL A 327 12.95 -15.59 -10.60
C VAL A 327 11.59 -15.07 -11.02
N ARG A 328 10.94 -15.77 -11.94
CA ARG A 328 9.55 -15.49 -12.33
C ARG A 328 8.61 -16.00 -11.26
N LEU A 329 7.72 -15.13 -10.76
CA LEU A 329 6.73 -15.47 -9.75
C LEU A 329 5.39 -15.86 -10.39
N SER A 330 4.82 -16.99 -9.97
CA SER A 330 3.44 -17.39 -10.23
C SER A 330 2.69 -17.44 -8.91
N LEU A 331 1.67 -16.60 -8.74
CA LEU A 331 0.83 -16.57 -7.54
C LEU A 331 -0.43 -17.40 -7.76
N GLY A 332 -0.61 -18.39 -6.90
CA GLY A 332 -1.87 -19.12 -6.78
C GLY A 332 -2.74 -18.48 -5.72
N TRP A 333 -3.90 -17.98 -6.13
CA TRP A 333 -4.93 -17.43 -5.26
C TRP A 333 -5.81 -18.57 -4.77
N ILE A 334 -5.80 -18.83 -3.46
CA ILE A 334 -6.43 -20.01 -2.87
C ILE A 334 -7.48 -19.56 -1.86
N GLU A 335 -8.74 -19.78 -2.19
CA GLU A 335 -9.83 -19.52 -1.26
C GLU A 335 -9.77 -20.53 -0.10
N ALA A 336 -9.68 -20.01 1.13
CA ALA A 336 -9.53 -20.85 2.33
C ALA A 336 -10.68 -21.85 2.51
N GLU A 337 -11.90 -21.45 2.20
CA GLU A 337 -13.08 -22.33 2.25
C GLU A 337 -13.00 -23.52 1.26
N SER A 338 -12.24 -23.37 0.17
CA SER A 338 -12.04 -24.49 -0.75
C SER A 338 -11.16 -25.58 -0.14
N ILE A 339 -10.21 -25.20 0.73
CA ILE A 339 -9.39 -26.15 1.48
C ILE A 339 -10.23 -26.90 2.51
N GLU A 340 -11.17 -26.23 3.17
CA GLU A 340 -12.11 -26.87 4.12
C GLU A 340 -12.93 -27.97 3.45
N LYS A 341 -13.34 -27.77 2.19
CA LYS A 341 -14.19 -28.69 1.43
C LYS A 341 -13.40 -29.82 0.76
N GLN A 342 -12.23 -29.49 0.18
CA GLN A 342 -11.48 -30.40 -0.71
C GLN A 342 -10.22 -30.97 -0.04
N GLY A 343 -9.84 -30.43 1.11
CA GLY A 343 -8.60 -30.77 1.81
C GLY A 343 -7.34 -30.13 1.22
N PRO A 344 -6.20 -30.24 1.95
CA PRO A 344 -4.95 -29.58 1.63
C PRO A 344 -4.11 -30.20 0.48
N PRO A 345 -4.37 -31.39 -0.12
CA PRO A 345 -3.54 -31.94 -1.21
C PRO A 345 -3.39 -31.04 -2.42
N THR A 346 -4.33 -30.11 -2.65
CA THR A 346 -4.27 -29.09 -3.71
C THR A 346 -3.06 -28.14 -3.56
N LEU A 347 -2.45 -28.12 -2.37
CA LEU A 347 -1.31 -27.26 -2.04
C LEU A 347 0.06 -27.82 -2.48
N LYS A 348 0.11 -29.10 -2.86
CA LYS A 348 1.36 -29.80 -3.23
C LYS A 348 2.18 -29.11 -4.33
N LYS A 349 1.53 -28.40 -5.25
CA LYS A 349 2.17 -27.70 -6.37
C LYS A 349 2.90 -26.39 -6.01
N TYR A 350 2.83 -25.93 -4.75
CA TYR A 350 3.43 -24.68 -4.32
C TYR A 350 4.74 -24.91 -3.57
N GLN A 351 5.74 -24.12 -3.89
CA GLN A 351 7.04 -24.11 -3.22
C GLN A 351 7.07 -23.24 -1.97
N GLY A 352 6.03 -22.49 -1.70
CA GLY A 352 5.83 -21.70 -0.49
C GLY A 352 4.38 -21.30 -0.32
N LEU A 353 3.95 -21.13 0.92
CA LEU A 353 2.61 -20.70 1.28
C LEU A 353 2.64 -19.43 2.11
N VAL A 354 1.74 -18.50 1.81
CA VAL A 354 1.53 -17.26 2.57
C VAL A 354 0.10 -17.23 3.07
N VAL A 355 -0.08 -17.00 4.37
CA VAL A 355 -1.39 -16.70 4.97
C VAL A 355 -1.39 -15.25 5.42
N PRO A 356 -2.10 -14.37 4.70
CA PRO A 356 -2.11 -12.94 4.95
C PRO A 356 -2.96 -12.56 6.15
N GLY A 357 -2.96 -11.28 6.49
CA GLY A 357 -3.85 -10.65 7.44
C GLY A 357 -5.33 -10.90 7.14
N GLY A 358 -6.17 -10.64 8.11
CA GLY A 358 -7.62 -10.83 8.02
C GLY A 358 -8.27 -10.81 9.40
N PHE A 359 -9.55 -11.15 9.46
CA PHE A 359 -10.34 -11.19 10.68
C PHE A 359 -11.57 -12.12 10.52
N GLY A 360 -12.23 -12.43 11.64
CA GLY A 360 -13.45 -13.21 11.69
C GLY A 360 -13.29 -14.71 11.42
N SER A 361 -14.37 -15.47 11.57
CA SER A 361 -14.36 -16.94 11.59
C SER A 361 -14.34 -17.61 10.21
N ARG A 362 -14.84 -16.95 9.15
CA ARG A 362 -14.97 -17.54 7.81
C ARG A 362 -13.62 -17.95 7.22
N GLY A 363 -13.51 -19.19 6.72
CA GLY A 363 -12.30 -19.74 6.09
C GLY A 363 -11.12 -19.96 7.06
N THR A 364 -11.36 -19.90 8.36
CA THR A 364 -10.31 -20.03 9.39
C THR A 364 -9.74 -21.43 9.44
N GLU A 365 -10.59 -22.45 9.42
CA GLU A 365 -10.14 -23.86 9.49
C GLU A 365 -9.37 -24.26 8.22
N GLY A 366 -9.75 -23.75 7.05
CA GLY A 366 -9.00 -23.97 5.82
C GLY A 366 -7.59 -23.37 5.86
N LYS A 367 -7.45 -22.16 6.44
CA LYS A 367 -6.14 -21.56 6.70
C LYS A 367 -5.32 -22.38 7.68
N ILE A 368 -5.91 -22.84 8.79
CA ILE A 368 -5.26 -23.71 9.78
C ILE A 368 -4.80 -25.03 9.13
N GLN A 369 -5.62 -25.64 8.27
CA GLN A 369 -5.25 -26.84 7.51
C GLN A 369 -4.08 -26.56 6.55
N ALA A 370 -4.06 -25.42 5.88
CA ALA A 370 -2.94 -25.01 5.01
C ALA A 370 -1.64 -24.82 5.79
N ILE A 371 -1.72 -24.21 6.97
CA ILE A 371 -0.57 -24.01 7.87
C ILE A 371 -0.03 -25.37 8.37
N LYS A 372 -0.92 -26.26 8.79
CA LYS A 372 -0.58 -27.64 9.17
C LYS A 372 0.14 -28.36 8.03
N TYR A 373 -0.43 -28.28 6.83
CA TYR A 373 0.17 -28.90 5.65
C TYR A 373 1.57 -28.35 5.36
N ALA A 374 1.76 -27.03 5.43
CA ALA A 374 3.06 -26.41 5.24
C ALA A 374 4.07 -26.89 6.30
N ARG A 375 3.67 -26.97 7.57
CA ARG A 375 4.53 -27.41 8.68
C ARG A 375 4.95 -28.89 8.51
N GLU A 376 4.01 -29.78 8.22
CA GLU A 376 4.26 -31.23 8.13
C GLU A 376 5.05 -31.60 6.88
N HIS A 377 4.84 -30.90 5.75
CA HIS A 377 5.52 -31.16 4.49
C HIS A 377 6.77 -30.28 4.28
N LYS A 378 7.16 -29.48 5.30
CA LYS A 378 8.33 -28.59 5.25
C LYS A 378 8.30 -27.60 4.08
N ILE A 379 7.09 -27.15 3.68
CA ILE A 379 6.91 -26.10 2.67
C ILE A 379 7.14 -24.75 3.35
N PRO A 380 8.04 -23.89 2.85
CA PRO A 380 8.22 -22.54 3.36
C PRO A 380 6.92 -21.83 3.63
N PHE A 381 6.75 -21.31 4.84
CA PHE A 381 5.52 -20.67 5.31
C PHE A 381 5.80 -19.28 5.86
N LEU A 382 5.00 -18.32 5.42
CA LEU A 382 4.99 -16.95 5.94
C LEU A 382 3.56 -16.57 6.38
N GLY A 383 3.37 -16.34 7.67
CA GLY A 383 2.11 -15.87 8.26
C GLY A 383 2.18 -14.39 8.60
N LEU A 384 1.14 -13.60 8.23
CA LEU A 384 1.10 -12.17 8.44
C LEU A 384 -0.11 -11.81 9.30
N CYS A 385 0.08 -11.15 10.43
CA CYS A 385 -0.94 -10.70 11.37
C CYS A 385 -1.90 -11.85 11.76
N PHE A 386 -3.09 -11.93 11.20
CA PHE A 386 -4.02 -13.04 11.41
C PHE A 386 -3.39 -14.40 11.05
N GLY A 387 -2.49 -14.43 10.06
CA GLY A 387 -1.72 -15.63 9.71
C GLY A 387 -0.82 -16.13 10.84
N MET A 388 -0.25 -15.23 11.66
CA MET A 388 0.49 -15.62 12.86
C MET A 388 -0.45 -16.16 13.94
N GLN A 389 -1.59 -15.52 14.14
CA GLN A 389 -2.57 -15.96 15.12
C GLN A 389 -3.05 -17.39 14.80
N LEU A 390 -3.35 -17.68 13.54
CA LEU A 390 -3.75 -19.00 13.09
C LEU A 390 -2.61 -20.03 13.15
N ALA A 391 -1.37 -19.62 12.92
CA ALA A 391 -0.20 -20.49 13.10
C ALA A 391 0.01 -20.87 14.58
N THR A 392 -0.24 -19.94 15.50
CA THR A 392 -0.24 -20.21 16.94
C THR A 392 -1.34 -21.21 17.32
N ILE A 393 -2.56 -21.05 16.79
CA ILE A 393 -3.68 -21.98 17.01
C ILE A 393 -3.35 -23.35 16.45
N GLU A 394 -2.81 -23.42 15.23
CA GLU A 394 -2.38 -24.70 14.61
C GLU A 394 -1.38 -25.44 15.48
N PHE A 395 -0.32 -24.72 15.90
CA PHE A 395 0.73 -25.29 16.73
C PHE A 395 0.19 -25.75 18.09
N ALA A 396 -0.66 -24.97 18.72
CA ALA A 396 -1.30 -25.31 19.98
C ALA A 396 -2.16 -26.58 19.86
N ARG A 397 -2.97 -26.71 18.81
CA ARG A 397 -3.83 -27.86 18.57
C ARG A 397 -3.07 -29.14 18.22
N ASN A 398 -2.14 -29.05 17.26
CA ASN A 398 -1.56 -30.22 16.61
C ASN A 398 -0.19 -30.61 17.16
N VAL A 399 0.54 -29.69 17.83
CA VAL A 399 1.86 -29.96 18.42
C VAL A 399 1.80 -29.97 19.95
N ALA A 400 1.12 -28.99 20.56
CA ALA A 400 1.03 -28.91 22.02
C ALA A 400 -0.14 -29.74 22.61
N GLY A 401 -1.07 -30.25 21.78
CA GLY A 401 -2.15 -31.14 22.19
C GLY A 401 -3.40 -30.44 22.75
N LEU A 402 -3.49 -29.11 22.64
CA LEU A 402 -4.64 -28.32 23.09
C LEU A 402 -5.74 -28.32 22.00
N LYS A 403 -6.43 -29.45 21.83
CA LYS A 403 -7.35 -29.70 20.71
C LYS A 403 -8.40 -28.60 20.43
N GLN A 404 -8.84 -27.87 21.46
CA GLN A 404 -9.83 -26.81 21.37
C GLN A 404 -9.21 -25.39 21.44
N ALA A 405 -7.89 -25.26 21.26
CA ALA A 405 -7.25 -23.95 21.25
C ALA A 405 -7.82 -23.08 20.11
N CYS A 406 -8.14 -21.83 20.43
CA CYS A 406 -8.71 -20.90 19.48
C CYS A 406 -8.37 -19.44 19.85
N SER A 407 -8.81 -18.50 19.02
CA SER A 407 -8.88 -17.07 19.33
C SER A 407 -10.24 -16.74 19.94
N THR A 408 -10.26 -15.83 20.91
CA THR A 408 -11.52 -15.28 21.44
C THR A 408 -12.30 -14.45 20.41
N GLU A 409 -11.68 -14.07 19.28
CA GLU A 409 -12.35 -13.48 18.12
C GLU A 409 -13.25 -14.49 17.40
N ILE A 410 -12.76 -15.72 17.27
CA ILE A 410 -13.39 -16.79 16.48
C ILE A 410 -14.36 -17.58 17.36
N GLU A 411 -13.92 -17.96 18.57
CA GLU A 411 -14.68 -18.71 19.56
C GLU A 411 -14.52 -18.05 20.95
N PRO A 412 -15.43 -17.14 21.31
CA PRO A 412 -15.33 -16.37 22.56
C PRO A 412 -15.26 -17.22 23.83
N LYS A 413 -15.80 -18.46 23.79
CA LYS A 413 -15.86 -19.39 24.92
C LYS A 413 -14.84 -20.53 24.83
N THR A 414 -13.79 -20.36 24.00
CA THR A 414 -12.76 -21.40 23.88
C THR A 414 -12.11 -21.69 25.24
N PRO A 415 -11.91 -22.98 25.61
CA PRO A 415 -11.23 -23.33 26.85
C PRO A 415 -9.72 -23.02 26.83
N HIS A 416 -9.15 -22.82 25.64
CA HIS A 416 -7.76 -22.51 25.45
C HIS A 416 -7.59 -21.29 24.54
N PRO A 417 -7.81 -20.05 25.08
CA PRO A 417 -7.68 -18.81 24.33
C PRO A 417 -6.20 -18.45 24.09
N VAL A 418 -5.55 -19.17 23.16
CA VAL A 418 -4.11 -18.93 22.82
C VAL A 418 -3.91 -17.59 22.09
N ILE A 419 -4.98 -17.04 21.54
CA ILE A 419 -5.08 -15.69 21.01
C ILE A 419 -6.26 -15.02 21.73
N HIS A 420 -6.04 -13.81 22.22
CA HIS A 420 -7.03 -13.06 22.99
C HIS A 420 -7.02 -11.57 22.63
N ILE A 421 -8.09 -10.87 23.05
CA ILE A 421 -8.18 -9.43 22.86
C ILE A 421 -7.19 -8.72 23.79
N MET A 422 -6.56 -7.65 23.33
CA MET A 422 -5.76 -6.76 24.16
C MET A 422 -6.67 -6.07 25.20
N PRO A 423 -6.30 -6.02 26.51
CA PRO A 423 -7.15 -5.43 27.56
C PRO A 423 -7.58 -3.98 27.29
N GLU A 424 -6.74 -3.21 26.60
CA GLU A 424 -7.05 -1.84 26.20
C GLU A 424 -8.09 -1.79 25.07
N GLN A 425 -8.10 -2.79 24.19
CA GLN A 425 -9.04 -2.88 23.09
C GLN A 425 -10.43 -3.32 23.55
N GLU A 426 -10.50 -4.16 24.57
CA GLU A 426 -11.76 -4.59 25.17
C GLU A 426 -12.57 -3.38 25.69
N LYS A 427 -11.88 -2.42 26.35
CA LYS A 427 -12.51 -1.19 26.85
C LYS A 427 -13.04 -0.29 25.73
N LYS A 428 -12.40 -0.26 24.57
CA LYS A 428 -12.83 0.53 23.41
C LYS A 428 -14.02 -0.10 22.71
N MET A 429 -14.03 -1.43 22.55
CA MET A 429 -15.16 -2.16 21.96
C MET A 429 -16.46 -1.98 22.77
N LEU A 430 -16.37 -1.89 24.10
CA LEU A 430 -17.51 -1.60 24.98
C LEU A 430 -18.12 -0.21 24.75
N LYS A 431 -17.44 0.68 24.04
CA LYS A 431 -17.90 2.05 23.74
C LYS A 431 -18.34 2.23 22.27
N ASP A 432 -18.47 1.12 21.50
CA ASP A 432 -18.77 1.13 20.06
C ASP A 432 -17.83 2.00 19.20
N ASP A 433 -16.58 2.20 19.68
CA ASP A 433 -15.56 2.99 19.00
C ASP A 433 -14.68 2.08 18.12
N TYR A 434 -15.15 1.84 16.89
CA TYR A 434 -14.49 0.91 15.94
C TYR A 434 -13.44 1.59 15.06
N GLY A 435 -13.59 2.87 14.72
CA GLY A 435 -12.68 3.62 13.85
C GLY A 435 -11.37 3.99 14.57
N GLY A 436 -10.21 3.73 13.97
CA GLY A 436 -8.91 4.13 14.52
C GLY A 436 -8.56 3.55 15.90
N SER A 437 -9.26 2.48 16.34
CA SER A 437 -9.18 1.99 17.71
C SER A 437 -8.24 0.78 17.89
N MET A 438 -7.73 0.18 16.82
CA MET A 438 -6.77 -0.93 16.85
C MET A 438 -5.36 -0.50 17.30
N ARG A 439 -4.46 -1.44 17.48
CA ARG A 439 -3.02 -1.15 17.54
C ARG A 439 -2.56 -0.85 16.11
N LEU A 440 -2.36 0.44 15.83
CA LEU A 440 -2.13 0.98 14.50
C LEU A 440 -0.79 1.69 14.40
N GLY A 441 -0.09 1.50 13.27
CA GLY A 441 1.15 2.21 12.98
C GLY A 441 2.41 1.47 13.39
N GLU A 442 3.50 2.20 13.46
CA GLU A 442 4.83 1.66 13.67
C GLU A 442 5.12 1.41 15.16
N TYR A 443 5.57 0.19 15.47
CA TYR A 443 6.01 -0.18 16.82
C TYR A 443 7.35 -0.92 16.78
N PRO A 444 8.19 -0.73 17.82
CA PRO A 444 9.47 -1.43 17.93
C PRO A 444 9.25 -2.91 18.29
N CYS A 445 10.04 -3.77 17.66
CA CYS A 445 10.14 -5.19 17.97
C CYS A 445 11.59 -5.56 18.29
N LEU A 446 11.79 -6.15 19.43
CA LEU A 446 13.08 -6.60 19.94
C LEU A 446 13.36 -8.01 19.47
N LEU A 447 14.46 -8.22 18.75
CA LEU A 447 14.82 -9.55 18.20
C LEU A 447 15.82 -10.29 19.11
N LYS A 448 15.53 -11.57 19.33
CA LYS A 448 16.40 -12.51 20.05
C LYS A 448 17.50 -13.00 19.12
N ASN A 449 18.74 -12.95 19.60
CA ASN A 449 19.92 -13.45 18.88
C ASN A 449 19.75 -14.94 18.50
N ASP A 450 20.48 -15.36 17.46
CA ASP A 450 20.55 -16.76 16.99
C ASP A 450 19.24 -17.34 16.43
N THR A 451 18.22 -16.50 16.21
CA THR A 451 16.96 -16.87 15.55
C THR A 451 17.04 -16.65 14.05
N LEU A 452 16.10 -17.26 13.29
CA LEU A 452 16.00 -17.05 11.85
C LEU A 452 15.61 -15.59 11.54
N ALA A 453 14.65 -15.06 12.28
CA ALA A 453 14.24 -13.66 12.15
C ALA A 453 15.41 -12.70 12.36
N TYR A 454 16.17 -12.86 13.46
CA TYR A 454 17.37 -12.05 13.72
C TYR A 454 18.38 -12.10 12.55
N ARG A 455 18.74 -13.31 12.09
CA ARG A 455 19.68 -13.47 10.97
C ARG A 455 19.16 -12.84 9.68
N THR A 456 17.85 -12.87 9.47
CA THR A 456 17.20 -12.32 8.27
C THR A 456 17.29 -10.80 8.24
N TYR A 457 16.96 -10.14 9.34
CA TYR A 457 17.03 -8.67 9.43
C TYR A 457 18.46 -8.14 9.52
N SER A 458 19.36 -8.82 10.25
CA SER A 458 20.75 -8.37 10.43
C SER A 458 21.56 -8.38 9.13
N LYS A 459 21.32 -9.34 8.23
CA LYS A 459 22.01 -9.44 6.93
C LYS A 459 21.81 -8.21 6.03
N LEU A 460 20.71 -7.49 6.17
CA LEU A 460 20.37 -6.34 5.34
C LEU A 460 20.60 -5.00 6.04
N GLY A 461 21.17 -4.99 7.23
CA GLY A 461 21.48 -3.77 7.97
C GLY A 461 20.27 -2.96 8.43
N MET A 462 19.08 -3.56 8.46
CA MET A 462 17.83 -2.87 8.82
C MET A 462 17.64 -2.68 10.34
N GLY A 463 18.64 -2.99 11.15
CA GLY A 463 18.57 -2.93 12.61
C GLY A 463 19.36 -1.82 13.29
N SER A 464 19.76 -0.77 12.59
CA SER A 464 20.38 0.42 13.19
C SER A 464 19.66 1.69 12.77
N GLY A 465 18.42 1.82 13.19
CA GLY A 465 17.77 3.13 13.25
C GLY A 465 18.57 3.99 14.25
N LYS A 466 19.12 5.12 13.79
CA LYS A 466 19.48 6.22 14.68
C LYS A 466 18.18 6.72 15.33
N SER A 467 17.74 6.03 16.35
CA SER A 467 16.70 6.48 17.25
C SER A 467 17.38 6.90 18.56
N SER A 468 17.15 8.17 18.86
CA SER A 468 17.47 8.88 20.10
C SER A 468 17.66 7.98 21.33
N SER A 469 18.86 8.16 21.93
CA SER A 469 19.21 8.09 23.35
C SER A 469 18.37 7.21 24.28
N HIS A 470 19.03 6.22 24.90
CA HIS A 470 18.70 5.46 26.11
C HIS A 470 18.21 4.00 25.97
N ILE A 471 18.68 3.22 24.99
CA ILE A 471 18.60 1.75 25.10
C ILE A 471 20.03 1.18 24.99
N SER A 472 20.43 0.37 25.95
CA SER A 472 21.76 -0.25 26.04
C SER A 472 22.14 -1.01 24.75
N GLN A 473 23.40 -0.92 24.35
CA GLN A 473 24.02 -1.35 23.09
C GLN A 473 23.95 -2.86 22.74
N SER A 474 23.08 -3.66 23.37
CA SER A 474 23.09 -5.13 23.22
C SER A 474 21.85 -5.78 22.57
N LYS A 475 20.78 -5.02 22.27
CA LYS A 475 19.53 -5.60 21.76
C LYS A 475 19.20 -5.06 20.37
N PHE A 476 19.09 -5.96 19.37
CA PHE A 476 18.75 -5.62 17.99
C PHE A 476 17.25 -5.34 17.87
N THR A 477 16.90 -4.11 17.56
CA THR A 477 15.50 -3.67 17.46
C THR A 477 15.16 -3.32 16.03
N ILE A 478 14.03 -3.80 15.55
CA ILE A 478 13.39 -3.41 14.29
C ILE A 478 12.12 -2.62 14.60
N SER A 479 11.55 -1.99 13.60
CA SER A 479 10.31 -1.24 13.73
C SER A 479 9.37 -1.58 12.59
N GLU A 480 8.13 -2.01 12.88
CA GLU A 480 7.19 -2.55 11.92
C GLU A 480 5.77 -2.04 12.15
N ARG A 481 4.93 -2.06 11.10
CA ARG A 481 3.55 -1.53 11.15
C ARG A 481 2.56 -2.60 11.59
N HIS A 482 1.63 -2.20 12.46
CA HIS A 482 0.58 -3.03 13.03
C HIS A 482 -0.80 -2.57 12.62
N ARG A 483 -1.74 -3.54 12.55
CA ARG A 483 -3.17 -3.33 12.38
C ARG A 483 -3.94 -4.50 12.97
N HIS A 484 -4.11 -4.55 14.31
CA HIS A 484 -4.80 -5.67 14.97
C HIS A 484 -5.36 -5.29 16.34
N ARG A 485 -6.32 -6.10 16.85
CA ARG A 485 -6.93 -6.02 18.19
C ARG A 485 -6.58 -7.22 19.07
N PHE A 486 -6.36 -8.37 18.43
CA PHE A 486 -6.09 -9.63 19.10
C PHE A 486 -4.61 -9.96 18.97
N GLU A 487 -4.09 -10.69 19.97
CA GLU A 487 -2.69 -11.02 20.05
C GLU A 487 -2.44 -12.34 20.79
N PHE A 488 -1.20 -12.80 20.77
CA PHE A 488 -0.73 -13.99 21.45
C PHE A 488 -0.95 -13.90 22.97
N ASN A 489 -1.56 -14.93 23.57
CA ASN A 489 -1.78 -14.99 25.01
C ASN A 489 -0.55 -15.57 25.74
N ASN A 490 0.15 -14.73 26.49
CA ASN A 490 1.36 -15.12 27.23
C ASN A 490 1.17 -16.22 28.28
N ALA A 491 -0.08 -16.48 28.73
CA ALA A 491 -0.35 -17.62 29.62
C ALA A 491 0.02 -18.97 28.99
N TYR A 492 0.07 -19.06 27.67
CA TYR A 492 0.45 -20.25 26.92
C TYR A 492 1.91 -20.25 26.42
N ARG A 493 2.62 -19.13 26.58
CA ARG A 493 3.97 -18.93 26.03
C ARG A 493 4.94 -20.02 26.41
N GLU A 494 5.14 -20.25 27.71
CA GLU A 494 6.09 -21.23 28.23
C GLU A 494 5.77 -22.66 27.75
N MET A 495 4.47 -23.01 27.72
CA MET A 495 4.03 -24.32 27.25
C MET A 495 4.36 -24.53 25.76
N LEU A 496 4.09 -23.53 24.90
CA LEU A 496 4.33 -23.64 23.47
C LEU A 496 5.84 -23.63 23.16
N GLU A 497 6.65 -22.84 23.89
CA GLU A 497 8.11 -22.84 23.77
C GLU A 497 8.70 -24.21 24.19
N LYS A 498 8.21 -24.85 25.26
CA LYS A 498 8.60 -26.22 25.65
C LYS A 498 8.28 -27.27 24.58
N LYS A 499 7.29 -27.01 23.73
CA LYS A 499 6.92 -27.88 22.59
C LYS A 499 7.68 -27.55 21.30
N GLY A 500 8.60 -26.58 21.35
CA GLY A 500 9.50 -26.25 20.26
C GLY A 500 9.12 -25.04 19.40
N LEU A 501 8.10 -24.28 19.78
CA LEU A 501 7.86 -22.97 19.20
C LEU A 501 8.95 -22.01 19.64
N VAL A 502 9.48 -21.20 18.74
CA VAL A 502 10.45 -20.15 19.07
C VAL A 502 9.77 -18.80 18.97
N ILE A 503 10.01 -17.92 19.94
CA ILE A 503 9.57 -16.53 19.94
C ILE A 503 10.80 -15.65 19.74
N PRO A 504 11.11 -15.29 18.47
CA PRO A 504 12.27 -14.50 18.13
C PRO A 504 12.07 -13.00 18.28
N GLY A 505 10.82 -12.52 18.34
CA GLY A 505 10.49 -11.10 18.41
C GLY A 505 9.42 -10.79 19.44
N THR A 506 9.66 -9.75 20.24
CA THR A 506 8.73 -9.24 21.25
C THR A 506 8.71 -7.73 21.26
N SER A 507 7.66 -7.12 21.87
CA SER A 507 7.72 -5.71 22.27
C SER A 507 8.90 -5.45 23.21
N PRO A 508 9.40 -4.20 23.34
CA PRO A 508 10.56 -3.88 24.20
C PRO A 508 10.39 -4.24 25.68
N ASP A 509 9.16 -4.24 26.17
CA ASP A 509 8.78 -4.67 27.52
C ASP A 509 8.52 -6.19 27.64
N GLU A 510 8.73 -6.92 26.55
CA GLU A 510 8.59 -8.38 26.40
C GLU A 510 7.16 -8.92 26.65
N LYS A 511 6.15 -8.03 26.73
CA LYS A 511 4.76 -8.40 26.98
C LYS A 511 4.00 -8.87 25.76
N LEU A 512 4.37 -8.40 24.56
CA LEU A 512 3.69 -8.74 23.32
C LEU A 512 4.61 -9.62 22.47
N VAL A 513 4.06 -10.71 21.94
CA VAL A 513 4.75 -11.59 21.00
C VAL A 513 4.53 -11.07 19.58
N GLU A 514 5.61 -10.66 18.93
CA GLU A 514 5.57 -10.01 17.61
C GLU A 514 5.93 -10.97 16.46
N ILE A 515 6.72 -12.01 16.75
CA ILE A 515 7.14 -13.02 15.78
C ILE A 515 7.15 -14.39 16.44
N ILE A 516 6.69 -15.39 15.69
CA ILE A 516 6.90 -16.81 16.01
C ILE A 516 7.64 -17.49 14.86
N GLU A 517 8.48 -18.48 15.18
CA GLU A 517 9.16 -19.29 14.17
C GLU A 517 9.36 -20.73 14.64
N MET A 518 9.63 -21.63 13.71
CA MET A 518 10.14 -22.97 14.01
C MET A 518 11.65 -23.02 13.77
N PRO A 519 12.40 -23.78 14.59
CA PRO A 519 13.84 -23.94 14.39
C PRO A 519 14.17 -24.42 12.98
N GLN A 520 15.19 -23.83 12.33
CA GLN A 520 15.60 -24.21 10.97
C GLN A 520 16.01 -25.69 10.84
N LYS A 521 16.42 -26.34 11.94
CA LYS A 521 16.71 -27.78 11.98
C LYS A 521 15.44 -28.62 11.72
N ILE A 522 14.27 -28.10 12.08
CA ILE A 522 12.97 -28.77 11.95
C ILE A 522 12.29 -28.38 10.66
N HIS A 523 12.26 -27.07 10.34
CA HIS A 523 11.56 -26.54 9.18
C HIS A 523 12.42 -25.51 8.43
N PRO A 524 12.52 -25.55 7.08
CA PRO A 524 13.43 -24.69 6.33
C PRO A 524 13.11 -23.19 6.47
N PHE A 525 11.84 -22.84 6.54
CA PHE A 525 11.34 -21.49 6.79
C PHE A 525 9.89 -21.54 7.27
N PHE A 526 9.67 -21.38 8.55
CA PHE A 526 8.34 -21.23 9.15
C PHE A 526 8.38 -20.01 10.05
N VAL A 527 7.92 -18.88 9.55
CA VAL A 527 7.96 -17.59 10.25
C VAL A 527 6.58 -16.96 10.15
N ALA A 528 6.10 -16.40 11.25
CA ALA A 528 4.90 -15.61 11.23
C ALA A 528 5.02 -14.38 12.14
N THR A 529 4.44 -13.25 11.70
CA THR A 529 4.55 -11.94 12.33
C THR A 529 3.19 -11.39 12.71
N GLN A 530 3.09 -10.74 13.87
CA GLN A 530 1.87 -10.01 14.26
C GLN A 530 1.72 -8.70 13.49
N PHE A 531 2.84 -8.11 13.10
CA PHE A 531 2.90 -6.92 12.25
C PHE A 531 2.78 -7.26 10.76
N HIS A 532 2.70 -6.21 9.94
CA HIS A 532 2.52 -6.25 8.48
C HIS A 532 3.81 -5.82 7.76
N PRO A 533 4.78 -6.72 7.53
CA PRO A 533 6.04 -6.40 6.85
C PRO A 533 5.85 -5.96 5.39
N GLU A 534 4.72 -6.35 4.76
CA GLU A 534 4.34 -5.96 3.41
C GLU A 534 4.22 -4.45 3.25
N PHE A 535 3.78 -3.73 4.29
CA PHE A 535 3.62 -2.27 4.24
C PHE A 535 4.95 -1.52 4.16
N LYS A 536 6.05 -2.14 4.58
CA LYS A 536 7.39 -1.55 4.52
C LYS A 536 8.25 -2.07 3.35
N CYS A 537 7.71 -2.95 2.51
CA CYS A 537 8.42 -3.46 1.34
C CYS A 537 8.51 -2.40 0.23
N ARG A 538 9.70 -2.15 -0.29
CA ARG A 538 9.99 -1.16 -1.33
C ARG A 538 10.79 -1.79 -2.48
N PRO A 539 10.62 -1.37 -3.74
CA PRO A 539 11.41 -1.85 -4.88
C PRO A 539 12.92 -1.72 -4.68
N LEU A 540 13.36 -0.59 -4.11
CA LEU A 540 14.77 -0.31 -3.86
C LEU A 540 15.26 -0.76 -2.48
N ALA A 541 14.35 -1.22 -1.62
CA ALA A 541 14.61 -1.76 -0.29
C ALA A 541 13.62 -2.91 0.01
N PRO A 542 13.79 -4.07 -0.65
CA PRO A 542 12.90 -5.22 -0.45
C PRO A 542 12.93 -5.68 1.01
N HIS A 543 11.78 -6.05 1.55
CA HIS A 543 11.68 -6.43 2.96
C HIS A 543 12.40 -7.76 3.25
N PRO A 544 13.20 -7.87 4.34
CA PRO A 544 14.03 -9.04 4.66
C PRO A 544 13.27 -10.36 4.69
N LEU A 545 12.12 -10.39 5.37
CA LEU A 545 11.33 -11.63 5.52
C LEU A 545 10.83 -12.15 4.17
N PHE A 546 10.38 -11.29 3.28
CA PHE A 546 9.96 -11.69 1.93
C PHE A 546 11.13 -12.16 1.08
N LEU A 547 12.29 -11.50 1.18
CA LEU A 547 13.51 -11.93 0.47
C LEU A 547 13.97 -13.31 0.92
N GLU A 548 14.02 -13.57 2.24
CA GLU A 548 14.45 -14.85 2.76
C GLU A 548 13.44 -15.96 2.46
N PHE A 549 12.11 -15.66 2.58
CA PHE A 549 11.05 -16.58 2.20
C PHE A 549 11.21 -17.04 0.75
N ILE A 550 11.32 -16.10 -0.21
CA ILE A 550 11.52 -16.41 -1.64
C ILE A 550 12.83 -17.16 -1.84
N ARG A 551 13.94 -16.76 -1.20
CA ARG A 551 15.24 -17.42 -1.29
C ARG A 551 15.18 -18.90 -0.88
N VAL A 552 14.41 -19.21 0.16
CA VAL A 552 14.24 -20.59 0.61
C VAL A 552 13.28 -21.34 -0.31
N ALA A 553 12.17 -20.73 -0.70
CA ALA A 553 11.17 -21.35 -1.58
C ALA A 553 11.75 -21.76 -2.94
N VAL A 554 12.64 -20.96 -3.53
CA VAL A 554 13.34 -21.29 -4.79
C VAL A 554 14.12 -22.61 -4.74
N LYS A 555 14.52 -23.07 -3.55
CA LYS A 555 15.28 -24.32 -3.36
C LYS A 555 14.39 -25.55 -3.22
N ILE A 556 13.10 -25.37 -2.98
CA ILE A 556 12.14 -26.47 -2.85
C ILE A 556 11.86 -27.07 -4.25
N LYS A 557 12.03 -28.37 -4.35
CA LYS A 557 11.65 -29.14 -5.53
C LYS A 557 10.21 -29.63 -5.33
N VAL A 558 9.33 -29.31 -6.27
CA VAL A 558 7.93 -29.76 -6.32
C VAL A 558 7.77 -30.72 -7.50
#